data_fed29d6a6db7f7557450bcd99cefdcd1
#
_entry.id   fed29d6a6db7f7557450bcd99cefdcd1
#
_cell.length_a   1.000
_cell.length_b   1.000
_cell.length_c   1.000
_cell.angle_alpha   90.00
_cell.angle_beta   90.00
_cell.angle_gamma   90.00
#
_symmetry.space_group_name_H-M   'P 1'
#
loop_
_entity.id
_entity.type
_entity.pdbx_description
1 polymer ?
#
loop_
_entity_poly.entity_id
_entity_poly.type
_entity_poly.pdbx_seq_one_letter_code
_entity_poly.pdbx_strand_id
1 'polypeptide(L)'
;MALDRSALIPALKNVATRLRIDSVRSTSEAGSGHPTSCCSAADIMAALFFAELRFDPQDPHNVDADRFVLSKGHAAPILYAAWAEAGAFDRAELLNLRKIDSDLEGHPTPRLPFVDVATGSLGQGICAAIGSALNARRIRSDYRTYVLLGDGESAEGSVWEAADTAAVDGLDNLCGIVDVNALGQSRATMWGHDMEALAARWRAFGWHAIVIDGHDVGAILDAFGEARRTVGRPTMILARTIKGKGISFVEGKDGWHGKAFKKGEELDRALAELEKQFVPAPAGANLTSLITKPAARPRAVESPKTVAPPAYKLGDEIATREAYGVALAKLGEADSRVVALDADVKNSTFSDKFEKVFPERFYENYIAEQVMIGAAMGLAARGAIPFPSTFACFLTRAFDFIRMAAISNVGIKMAGSHAGISIGEDGPSQMALEDLAMFRAQPDFAVLYPSDGVSTER
;
A
#
# COMPACT_ATOMS: atom_id res chain seq x y z
N MET A 1 -6.54 19.03 -24.87
CA MET A 1 -7.99 18.79 -24.90
C MET A 1 -8.27 17.45 -24.28
N ALA A 2 -9.14 17.35 -23.27
CA ALA A 2 -9.58 16.05 -22.78
C ALA A 2 -10.27 15.29 -23.92
N LEU A 3 -9.90 14.01 -24.09
CA LEU A 3 -10.60 13.14 -25.03
C LEU A 3 -12.05 12.96 -24.57
N ASP A 4 -13.00 12.95 -25.49
CA ASP A 4 -14.34 12.51 -25.15
C ASP A 4 -14.34 11.00 -24.83
N ARG A 5 -15.40 10.52 -24.18
CA ARG A 5 -15.47 9.11 -23.73
C ARG A 5 -15.38 8.11 -24.90
N SER A 6 -15.85 8.48 -26.08
CA SER A 6 -15.86 7.62 -27.27
C SER A 6 -14.44 7.43 -27.82
N ALA A 7 -13.57 8.41 -27.67
CA ALA A 7 -12.16 8.36 -28.04
C ALA A 7 -11.27 7.81 -26.90
N LEU A 8 -11.62 8.11 -25.64
CA LEU A 8 -10.86 7.68 -24.47
C LEU A 8 -10.88 6.15 -24.29
N ILE A 9 -12.04 5.51 -24.38
CA ILE A 9 -12.17 4.07 -24.17
C ILE A 9 -11.30 3.25 -25.12
N PRO A 10 -11.31 3.46 -26.45
CA PRO A 10 -10.41 2.76 -27.38
C PRO A 10 -8.92 3.04 -27.07
N ALA A 11 -8.57 4.26 -26.70
CA ALA A 11 -7.20 4.61 -26.33
C ALA A 11 -6.73 3.83 -25.11
N LEU A 12 -7.55 3.74 -24.06
CA LEU A 12 -7.24 2.98 -22.82
C LEU A 12 -7.17 1.47 -23.09
N LYS A 13 -8.01 0.91 -23.95
CA LYS A 13 -7.91 -0.49 -24.39
C LYS A 13 -6.56 -0.77 -25.04
N ASN A 14 -6.07 0.14 -25.88
CA ASN A 14 -4.76 0.02 -26.50
C ASN A 14 -3.62 0.15 -25.48
N VAL A 15 -3.76 1.00 -24.46
CA VAL A 15 -2.82 1.02 -23.32
C VAL A 15 -2.81 -0.34 -22.63
N ALA A 16 -3.97 -0.86 -22.23
CA ALA A 16 -4.08 -2.15 -21.56
C ALA A 16 -3.40 -3.27 -22.36
N THR A 17 -3.57 -3.25 -23.70
CA THR A 17 -2.89 -4.20 -24.60
C THR A 17 -1.36 -4.03 -24.54
N ARG A 18 -0.85 -2.79 -24.57
CA ARG A 18 0.60 -2.53 -24.44
C ARG A 18 1.14 -2.98 -23.10
N LEU A 19 0.42 -2.70 -22.00
CA LEU A 19 0.82 -3.13 -20.65
C LEU A 19 0.90 -4.66 -20.54
N ARG A 20 -0.04 -5.40 -21.20
CA ARG A 20 0.03 -6.87 -21.29
C ARG A 20 1.28 -7.32 -22.06
N ILE A 21 1.54 -6.74 -23.23
CA ILE A 21 2.69 -7.05 -24.07
C ILE A 21 4.00 -6.85 -23.28
N ASP A 22 4.14 -5.71 -22.60
CA ASP A 22 5.35 -5.38 -21.84
C ASP A 22 5.54 -6.31 -20.65
N SER A 23 4.47 -6.63 -19.94
CA SER A 23 4.52 -7.59 -18.83
C SER A 23 4.90 -8.99 -19.30
N VAL A 24 4.41 -9.42 -20.46
CA VAL A 24 4.74 -10.71 -21.06
C VAL A 24 6.19 -10.72 -21.54
N ARG A 25 6.66 -9.67 -22.22
CA ARG A 25 8.04 -9.57 -22.71
C ARG A 25 9.05 -9.54 -21.57
N SER A 26 8.83 -8.67 -20.57
CA SER A 26 9.75 -8.51 -19.43
C SER A 26 9.87 -9.77 -18.59
N THR A 27 8.76 -10.46 -18.31
CA THR A 27 8.77 -11.72 -17.57
C THR A 27 9.39 -12.86 -18.37
N SER A 28 9.17 -12.91 -19.67
CA SER A 28 9.82 -13.89 -20.56
C SER A 28 11.33 -13.66 -20.65
N GLU A 29 11.76 -12.38 -20.74
CA GLU A 29 13.19 -12.03 -20.74
C GLU A 29 13.85 -12.44 -19.41
N ALA A 30 13.19 -12.18 -18.28
CA ALA A 30 13.66 -12.60 -16.96
C ALA A 30 13.61 -14.12 -16.72
N GLY A 31 12.88 -14.87 -17.56
CA GLY A 31 12.63 -16.32 -17.36
C GLY A 31 11.76 -16.63 -16.14
N SER A 32 11.16 -15.63 -15.52
CA SER A 32 10.36 -15.76 -14.29
C SER A 32 9.43 -14.55 -14.10
N GLY A 33 8.36 -14.72 -13.33
CA GLY A 33 7.38 -13.67 -13.02
C GLY A 33 5.95 -14.12 -13.21
N HIS A 34 5.01 -13.19 -13.11
CA HIS A 34 3.58 -13.47 -13.07
C HIS A 34 2.79 -12.80 -14.21
N PRO A 35 3.10 -13.08 -15.49
CA PRO A 35 2.47 -12.39 -16.62
C PRO A 35 0.94 -12.54 -16.63
N THR A 36 0.40 -13.71 -16.23
CA THR A 36 -1.05 -13.95 -16.21
C THR A 36 -1.79 -13.08 -15.19
N SER A 37 -1.14 -12.77 -14.04
CA SER A 37 -1.67 -11.83 -13.04
C SER A 37 -1.58 -10.37 -13.50
N CYS A 38 -0.63 -10.05 -14.36
CA CYS A 38 -0.54 -8.76 -15.05
C CYS A 38 -1.64 -8.61 -16.10
N CYS A 39 -1.87 -9.64 -16.89
CA CYS A 39 -2.89 -9.63 -17.95
C CYS A 39 -4.31 -9.42 -17.39
N SER A 40 -4.64 -9.98 -16.21
CA SER A 40 -5.96 -9.77 -15.58
C SER A 40 -6.18 -8.30 -15.19
N ALA A 41 -5.17 -7.64 -14.64
CA ALA A 41 -5.27 -6.29 -14.11
C ALA A 41 -5.08 -5.17 -15.16
N ALA A 42 -4.75 -5.49 -16.41
CA ALA A 42 -4.28 -4.51 -17.38
C ALA A 42 -5.29 -3.40 -17.72
N ASP A 43 -6.59 -3.73 -17.85
CA ASP A 43 -7.63 -2.74 -18.16
C ASP A 43 -7.84 -1.79 -16.98
N ILE A 44 -7.79 -2.34 -15.74
CA ILE A 44 -7.87 -1.57 -14.50
C ILE A 44 -6.68 -0.61 -14.41
N MET A 45 -5.46 -1.10 -14.63
CA MET A 45 -4.23 -0.30 -14.57
C MET A 45 -4.20 0.79 -15.63
N ALA A 46 -4.66 0.49 -16.85
CA ALA A 46 -4.75 1.48 -17.91
C ALA A 46 -5.73 2.62 -17.56
N ALA A 47 -6.92 2.28 -17.07
CA ALA A 47 -7.91 3.28 -16.66
C ALA A 47 -7.42 4.09 -15.45
N LEU A 48 -6.82 3.42 -14.47
CA LEU A 48 -6.30 4.05 -13.26
C LEU A 48 -5.20 5.08 -13.58
N PHE A 49 -4.17 4.67 -14.33
CA PHE A 49 -2.99 5.52 -14.59
C PHE A 49 -3.27 6.65 -15.58
N PHE A 50 -4.13 6.43 -16.58
CA PHE A 50 -4.29 7.38 -17.68
C PHE A 50 -5.63 8.13 -17.69
N ALA A 51 -6.51 7.87 -16.74
CA ALA A 51 -7.78 8.59 -16.64
C ALA A 51 -8.21 8.95 -15.21
N GLU A 52 -7.62 8.34 -14.17
CA GLU A 52 -8.06 8.53 -12.80
C GLU A 52 -7.02 9.22 -11.93
N LEU A 53 -5.81 8.66 -11.82
CA LEU A 53 -4.74 9.16 -10.94
C LEU A 53 -4.26 10.55 -11.38
N ARG A 54 -4.08 11.42 -10.39
CA ARG A 54 -3.42 12.72 -10.55
C ARG A 54 -1.98 12.61 -10.08
N PHE A 55 -1.04 12.61 -11.00
CA PHE A 55 0.39 12.53 -10.70
C PHE A 55 1.25 13.18 -11.78
N ASP A 56 2.52 13.43 -11.50
CA ASP A 56 3.52 13.83 -12.48
C ASP A 56 4.60 12.75 -12.53
N PRO A 57 4.78 12.03 -13.65
CA PRO A 57 5.82 11.00 -13.76
C PRO A 57 7.24 11.56 -13.62
N GLN A 58 7.43 12.88 -13.77
CA GLN A 58 8.71 13.57 -13.58
C GLN A 58 8.88 14.14 -12.16
N ASP A 59 7.81 14.12 -11.33
CA ASP A 59 7.84 14.53 -9.92
C ASP A 59 7.14 13.48 -9.03
N PRO A 60 7.72 12.27 -8.90
CA PRO A 60 7.12 11.17 -8.15
C PRO A 60 6.97 11.45 -6.65
N HIS A 61 7.75 12.39 -6.12
CA HIS A 61 7.70 12.79 -4.71
C HIS A 61 6.71 13.91 -4.41
N ASN A 62 5.92 14.35 -5.39
CA ASN A 62 4.90 15.38 -5.18
C ASN A 62 3.97 14.98 -4.03
N VAL A 63 3.88 15.88 -3.03
CA VAL A 63 3.14 15.61 -1.78
C VAL A 63 1.63 15.58 -1.98
N ASP A 64 1.13 16.20 -3.05
CA ASP A 64 -0.30 16.27 -3.40
C ASP A 64 -0.69 15.30 -4.53
N ALA A 65 0.26 14.48 -5.03
CA ALA A 65 -0.05 13.45 -6.00
C ALA A 65 -0.88 12.32 -5.38
N ASP A 66 -1.88 11.83 -6.14
CA ASP A 66 -2.58 10.61 -5.77
C ASP A 66 -1.61 9.45 -5.62
N ARG A 67 -1.92 8.51 -4.73
CA ARG A 67 -1.02 7.39 -4.43
C ARG A 67 -1.64 6.07 -4.86
N PHE A 68 -0.78 5.19 -5.34
CA PHE A 68 -1.16 3.85 -5.73
C PHE A 68 -0.30 2.80 -5.04
N VAL A 69 -0.94 1.82 -4.40
CA VAL A 69 -0.27 0.66 -3.79
C VAL A 69 -0.69 -0.60 -4.52
N LEU A 70 0.27 -1.29 -5.13
CA LEU A 70 0.05 -2.60 -5.71
C LEU A 70 0.17 -3.66 -4.60
N SER A 71 -0.92 -3.96 -3.88
CA SER A 71 -0.92 -4.92 -2.77
C SER A 71 -0.60 -6.34 -3.23
N LYS A 72 -1.15 -6.78 -4.38
CA LYS A 72 -0.75 -8.00 -5.08
C LYS A 72 0.63 -7.83 -5.75
N GLY A 73 1.69 -7.62 -4.95
CA GLY A 73 3.02 -7.20 -5.41
C GLY A 73 3.68 -8.11 -6.44
N HIS A 74 3.25 -9.38 -6.53
CA HIS A 74 3.73 -10.31 -7.56
C HIS A 74 3.37 -9.86 -9.00
N ALA A 75 2.39 -8.96 -9.16
CA ALA A 75 2.08 -8.34 -10.45
C ALA A 75 2.96 -7.10 -10.75
N ALA A 76 4.13 -6.95 -10.12
CA ALA A 76 5.06 -5.84 -10.33
C ALA A 76 5.31 -5.48 -11.82
N PRO A 77 5.45 -6.45 -12.77
CA PRO A 77 5.70 -6.11 -14.16
C PRO A 77 4.67 -5.17 -14.77
N ILE A 78 3.37 -5.26 -14.38
CA ILE A 78 2.36 -4.34 -14.92
C ILE A 78 2.47 -2.94 -14.31
N LEU A 79 2.90 -2.83 -13.04
CA LEU A 79 3.18 -1.54 -12.43
C LEU A 79 4.33 -0.83 -13.14
N TYR A 80 5.41 -1.55 -13.41
CA TYR A 80 6.57 -1.02 -14.14
C TYR A 80 6.19 -0.63 -15.57
N ALA A 81 5.42 -1.48 -16.27
CA ALA A 81 4.92 -1.16 -17.59
C ALA A 81 4.03 0.11 -17.60
N ALA A 82 3.17 0.30 -16.59
CA ALA A 82 2.33 1.50 -16.48
C ALA A 82 3.17 2.76 -16.26
N TRP A 83 4.19 2.72 -15.41
CA TRP A 83 5.09 3.85 -15.18
C TRP A 83 5.98 4.16 -16.39
N ALA A 84 6.48 3.13 -17.10
CA ALA A 84 7.22 3.32 -18.35
C ALA A 84 6.33 3.95 -19.44
N GLU A 85 5.08 3.46 -19.59
CA GLU A 85 4.10 4.02 -20.55
C GLU A 85 3.72 5.46 -20.18
N ALA A 86 3.71 5.81 -18.86
CA ALA A 86 3.52 7.18 -18.39
C ALA A 86 4.74 8.08 -18.60
N GLY A 87 5.89 7.52 -19.00
CA GLY A 87 7.12 8.27 -19.28
C GLY A 87 8.01 8.52 -18.06
N ALA A 88 7.87 7.75 -16.98
CA ALA A 88 8.74 7.87 -15.81
C ALA A 88 10.17 7.39 -16.08
N PHE A 89 10.34 6.40 -16.96
CA PHE A 89 11.64 5.86 -17.40
C PHE A 89 11.50 5.21 -18.79
N ASP A 90 12.64 4.89 -19.42
CA ASP A 90 12.63 4.29 -20.77
C ASP A 90 12.01 2.88 -20.73
N ARG A 91 11.09 2.63 -21.65
CA ARG A 91 10.43 1.33 -21.80
C ARG A 91 11.40 0.16 -22.04
N ALA A 92 12.58 0.43 -22.62
CA ALA A 92 13.62 -0.59 -22.82
C ALA A 92 14.13 -1.17 -21.49
N GLU A 93 14.08 -0.38 -20.40
CA GLU A 93 14.48 -0.82 -19.06
C GLU A 93 13.63 -1.99 -18.53
N LEU A 94 12.40 -2.16 -19.01
CA LEU A 94 11.53 -3.27 -18.63
C LEU A 94 12.18 -4.65 -18.87
N LEU A 95 13.10 -4.75 -19.81
CA LEU A 95 13.86 -5.97 -20.11
C LEU A 95 14.97 -6.27 -19.07
N ASN A 96 15.18 -5.34 -18.13
CA ASN A 96 16.09 -5.52 -17.00
C ASN A 96 15.37 -6.09 -15.76
N LEU A 97 14.09 -6.48 -15.88
CA LEU A 97 13.32 -7.09 -14.81
C LEU A 97 14.11 -8.22 -14.12
N ARG A 98 14.23 -8.16 -12.77
CA ARG A 98 14.89 -9.18 -11.92
C ARG A 98 16.40 -9.36 -12.16
N LYS A 99 17.07 -8.50 -12.91
CA LYS A 99 18.52 -8.48 -12.95
C LYS A 99 19.08 -7.90 -11.66
N ILE A 100 20.25 -8.39 -11.24
CA ILE A 100 20.85 -7.99 -9.95
C ILE A 100 21.20 -6.50 -9.87
N ASP A 101 21.47 -5.87 -10.99
CA ASP A 101 21.83 -4.46 -11.15
C ASP A 101 20.65 -3.57 -11.54
N SER A 102 19.41 -4.09 -11.48
CA SER A 102 18.19 -3.38 -11.83
C SER A 102 17.31 -3.16 -10.60
N ASP A 103 16.69 -1.98 -10.50
CA ASP A 103 15.68 -1.67 -9.50
C ASP A 103 14.29 -2.25 -9.83
N LEU A 104 14.12 -2.85 -11.01
CA LEU A 104 12.90 -3.55 -11.43
C LEU A 104 12.87 -4.95 -10.82
N GLU A 105 12.65 -5.01 -9.52
CA GLU A 105 12.62 -6.27 -8.76
C GLU A 105 11.37 -7.10 -9.05
N GLY A 106 11.34 -8.32 -8.55
CA GLY A 106 10.20 -9.23 -8.73
C GLY A 106 8.92 -8.80 -8.02
N HIS A 107 9.06 -7.92 -7.02
CA HIS A 107 8.01 -7.26 -6.26
C HIS A 107 8.40 -5.79 -6.07
N PRO A 108 7.44 -4.84 -5.98
CA PRO A 108 7.79 -3.44 -5.89
C PRO A 108 8.49 -3.09 -4.59
N THR A 109 9.54 -2.26 -4.66
CA THR A 109 10.23 -1.69 -3.50
C THR A 109 10.46 -0.19 -3.70
N PRO A 110 10.65 0.60 -2.63
CA PRO A 110 10.97 2.02 -2.70
C PRO A 110 12.36 2.37 -3.28
N ARG A 111 13.08 1.41 -3.84
CA ARG A 111 14.20 1.69 -4.73
C ARG A 111 13.74 2.45 -5.98
N LEU A 112 12.48 2.27 -6.35
CA LEU A 112 11.81 3.04 -7.38
C LEU A 112 11.09 4.24 -6.72
N PRO A 113 11.32 5.49 -7.15
CA PRO A 113 10.86 6.69 -6.47
C PRO A 113 9.33 6.87 -6.47
N PHE A 114 8.61 6.12 -7.29
CA PHE A 114 7.16 6.11 -7.37
C PHE A 114 6.50 4.97 -6.58
N VAL A 115 7.26 4.19 -5.82
CA VAL A 115 6.78 3.14 -4.93
C VAL A 115 6.95 3.60 -3.48
N ASP A 116 5.86 3.76 -2.75
CA ASP A 116 5.89 4.26 -1.38
C ASP A 116 6.31 3.19 -0.36
N VAL A 117 5.87 1.94 -0.55
CA VAL A 117 6.14 0.81 0.34
C VAL A 117 6.39 -0.46 -0.45
N ALA A 118 7.24 -1.33 0.06
CA ALA A 118 7.44 -2.65 -0.49
C ALA A 118 6.19 -3.51 -0.29
N THR A 119 5.82 -4.28 -1.31
CA THR A 119 4.70 -5.23 -1.25
C THR A 119 5.12 -6.60 -1.78
N GLY A 120 4.24 -7.60 -1.62
CA GLY A 120 4.51 -8.97 -2.03
C GLY A 120 4.29 -9.97 -0.89
N SER A 121 4.46 -9.56 0.36
CA SER A 121 3.81 -10.21 1.49
C SER A 121 2.36 -9.74 1.49
N LEU A 122 1.44 -10.66 1.15
CA LEU A 122 0.05 -10.31 0.84
C LEU A 122 -0.71 -9.80 2.08
N GLY A 123 -1.74 -9.00 1.85
CA GLY A 123 -2.58 -8.40 2.91
C GLY A 123 -2.02 -7.14 3.55
N GLN A 124 -0.81 -6.69 3.17
CA GLN A 124 -0.14 -5.53 3.79
C GLN A 124 -0.39 -4.22 3.06
N GLY A 125 -0.54 -4.26 1.73
CA GLY A 125 -0.67 -3.04 0.93
C GLY A 125 -1.88 -2.18 1.31
N ILE A 126 -3.01 -2.79 1.66
CA ILE A 126 -4.20 -2.06 2.12
C ILE A 126 -3.96 -1.36 3.47
N CYS A 127 -3.21 -1.98 4.38
CA CYS A 127 -2.85 -1.36 5.65
C CYS A 127 -1.96 -0.12 5.43
N ALA A 128 -0.97 -0.21 4.53
CA ALA A 128 -0.14 0.94 4.16
C ALA A 128 -0.96 2.03 3.44
N ALA A 129 -1.94 1.63 2.61
CA ALA A 129 -2.85 2.57 1.95
C ALA A 129 -3.70 3.37 2.95
N ILE A 130 -4.11 2.77 4.08
CA ILE A 130 -4.76 3.49 5.20
C ILE A 130 -3.86 4.62 5.70
N GLY A 131 -2.58 4.31 6.01
CA GLY A 131 -1.64 5.32 6.47
C GLY A 131 -1.42 6.46 5.47
N SER A 132 -1.36 6.14 4.18
CA SER A 132 -1.31 7.14 3.12
C SER A 132 -2.57 8.02 3.09
N ALA A 133 -3.76 7.43 3.20
CA ALA A 133 -5.04 8.16 3.22
C ALA A 133 -5.18 9.06 4.47
N LEU A 134 -4.77 8.58 5.64
CA LEU A 134 -4.70 9.36 6.89
C LEU A 134 -3.74 10.54 6.74
N ASN A 135 -2.58 10.34 6.10
CA ASN A 135 -1.64 11.42 5.85
C ASN A 135 -2.23 12.54 4.98
N ALA A 136 -3.03 12.20 3.95
CA ALA A 136 -3.71 13.20 3.14
C ALA A 136 -4.56 14.15 4.03
N ARG A 137 -5.34 13.59 4.95
CA ARG A 137 -6.15 14.35 5.90
C ARG A 137 -5.28 15.20 6.84
N ARG A 138 -4.21 14.59 7.41
CA ARG A 138 -3.27 15.28 8.29
C ARG A 138 -2.68 16.53 7.66
N ILE A 139 -2.24 16.44 6.40
CA ILE A 139 -1.63 17.56 5.68
C ILE A 139 -2.66 18.40 4.92
N ARG A 140 -3.96 18.12 5.08
CA ARG A 140 -5.07 18.80 4.37
C ARG A 140 -4.89 18.80 2.86
N SER A 141 -4.42 17.69 2.32
CA SER A 141 -4.36 17.42 0.87
C SER A 141 -5.65 16.76 0.40
N ASP A 142 -5.97 16.95 -0.88
CA ASP A 142 -7.09 16.28 -1.54
C ASP A 142 -6.66 15.05 -2.35
N TYR A 143 -5.42 14.59 -2.16
CA TYR A 143 -4.99 13.38 -2.84
C TYR A 143 -5.76 12.15 -2.34
N ARG A 144 -5.99 11.25 -3.25
CA ARG A 144 -6.63 9.98 -2.99
C ARG A 144 -5.59 8.86 -2.99
N THR A 145 -5.90 7.80 -2.26
CA THR A 145 -5.09 6.59 -2.25
C THR A 145 -5.86 5.45 -2.89
N TYR A 146 -5.23 4.77 -3.83
CA TYR A 146 -5.75 3.60 -4.53
C TYR A 146 -4.91 2.38 -4.17
N VAL A 147 -5.56 1.24 -3.96
CA VAL A 147 -4.87 -0.02 -3.65
C VAL A 147 -5.46 -1.15 -4.48
N LEU A 148 -4.60 -1.91 -5.18
CA LEU A 148 -5.01 -3.07 -5.97
C LEU A 148 -4.63 -4.36 -5.26
N LEU A 149 -5.65 -5.11 -4.83
CA LEU A 149 -5.55 -6.41 -4.19
C LEU A 149 -5.83 -7.55 -5.17
N GLY A 150 -5.39 -8.76 -4.83
CA GLY A 150 -5.89 -9.99 -5.44
C GLY A 150 -7.05 -10.58 -4.63
N ASP A 151 -7.92 -11.34 -5.29
CA ASP A 151 -9.03 -12.06 -4.62
C ASP A 151 -8.52 -13.14 -3.65
N GLY A 152 -7.46 -13.86 -3.99
CA GLY A 152 -6.79 -14.80 -3.09
C GLY A 152 -6.16 -14.11 -1.88
N GLU A 153 -5.66 -12.90 -2.04
CA GLU A 153 -5.12 -12.06 -0.97
C GLU A 153 -6.17 -11.71 0.08
N SER A 154 -7.43 -11.66 -0.28
CA SER A 154 -8.55 -11.41 0.65
C SER A 154 -8.78 -12.55 1.66
N ALA A 155 -7.97 -13.61 1.64
CA ALA A 155 -7.91 -14.62 2.69
C ALA A 155 -7.09 -14.17 3.91
N GLU A 156 -6.22 -13.14 3.75
CA GLU A 156 -5.43 -12.59 4.84
C GLU A 156 -6.31 -11.86 5.87
N GLY A 157 -6.08 -12.15 7.17
CA GLY A 157 -6.82 -11.51 8.27
C GLY A 157 -6.61 -10.00 8.32
N SER A 158 -5.39 -9.55 8.04
CA SER A 158 -5.03 -8.13 8.00
C SER A 158 -5.83 -7.29 6.99
N VAL A 159 -6.34 -7.91 5.91
CA VAL A 159 -7.25 -7.25 4.96
C VAL A 159 -8.56 -6.87 5.65
N TRP A 160 -9.08 -7.71 6.53
CA TRP A 160 -10.34 -7.49 7.23
C TRP A 160 -10.18 -6.57 8.44
N GLU A 161 -9.06 -6.67 9.16
CA GLU A 161 -8.66 -5.67 10.17
C GLU A 161 -8.57 -4.28 9.53
N ALA A 162 -7.93 -4.18 8.37
CA ALA A 162 -7.84 -2.94 7.59
C ALA A 162 -9.20 -2.44 7.10
N ALA A 163 -10.11 -3.37 6.74
CA ALA A 163 -11.45 -3.01 6.30
C ALA A 163 -12.25 -2.33 7.44
N ASP A 164 -12.20 -2.88 8.66
CA ASP A 164 -12.81 -2.28 9.83
C ASP A 164 -12.22 -0.90 10.12
N THR A 165 -10.90 -0.80 10.24
CA THR A 165 -10.22 0.46 10.56
C THR A 165 -10.54 1.57 9.56
N ALA A 166 -10.46 1.28 8.26
CA ALA A 166 -10.75 2.27 7.23
C ALA A 166 -12.20 2.76 7.24
N ALA A 167 -13.14 1.87 7.57
CA ALA A 167 -14.56 2.22 7.65
C ALA A 167 -14.86 3.07 8.89
N VAL A 168 -14.30 2.70 10.06
CA VAL A 168 -14.45 3.46 11.31
C VAL A 168 -13.88 4.86 11.16
N ASP A 169 -12.70 4.99 10.53
CA ASP A 169 -12.08 6.28 10.24
C ASP A 169 -12.79 7.05 9.10
N GLY A 170 -13.78 6.44 8.45
CA GLY A 170 -14.54 7.03 7.35
C GLY A 170 -13.66 7.49 6.18
N LEU A 171 -12.64 6.70 5.78
CA LEU A 171 -11.62 7.09 4.80
C LEU A 171 -12.18 7.14 3.36
N ASP A 172 -12.97 8.16 3.05
CA ASP A 172 -13.58 8.36 1.73
C ASP A 172 -12.59 8.73 0.62
N ASN A 173 -11.36 9.04 0.98
CA ASN A 173 -10.23 9.22 0.07
C ASN A 173 -9.44 7.93 -0.19
N LEU A 174 -9.89 6.77 0.32
CA LEU A 174 -9.33 5.44 0.05
C LEU A 174 -10.25 4.67 -0.90
N CYS A 175 -9.69 4.22 -2.03
CA CYS A 175 -10.36 3.36 -3.00
C CYS A 175 -9.57 2.05 -3.16
N GLY A 176 -10.14 0.95 -2.67
CA GLY A 176 -9.63 -0.40 -2.93
C GLY A 176 -10.20 -0.95 -4.24
N ILE A 177 -9.41 -1.78 -4.91
CA ILE A 177 -9.82 -2.54 -6.09
C ILE A 177 -9.40 -3.98 -5.86
N VAL A 178 -10.30 -4.94 -6.01
CA VAL A 178 -9.96 -6.37 -6.02
C VAL A 178 -9.99 -6.89 -7.45
N ASP A 179 -8.86 -7.38 -7.93
CA ASP A 179 -8.74 -8.13 -9.18
C ASP A 179 -9.25 -9.56 -8.93
N VAL A 180 -10.57 -9.76 -9.16
CA VAL A 180 -11.25 -11.05 -8.93
C VAL A 180 -11.09 -11.92 -10.17
N ASN A 181 -9.93 -12.59 -10.29
CA ASN A 181 -9.62 -13.48 -11.40
C ASN A 181 -9.83 -14.98 -11.09
N ALA A 182 -10.28 -15.30 -9.88
CA ALA A 182 -10.68 -16.61 -9.38
C ALA A 182 -9.58 -17.67 -9.27
N LEU A 183 -8.30 -17.35 -9.59
CA LEU A 183 -7.21 -18.32 -9.60
C LEU A 183 -6.05 -17.91 -8.68
N GLY A 184 -5.81 -18.69 -7.65
CA GLY A 184 -4.65 -18.61 -6.78
C GLY A 184 -3.39 -19.22 -7.41
N GLN A 185 -2.41 -19.53 -6.57
CA GLN A 185 -1.15 -20.15 -7.01
C GLN A 185 -1.33 -21.65 -7.32
N SER A 186 -2.06 -22.36 -6.50
CA SER A 186 -2.17 -23.83 -6.55
C SER A 186 -3.58 -24.34 -6.84
N ARG A 187 -4.59 -23.48 -6.78
CA ARG A 187 -6.01 -23.83 -7.00
C ARG A 187 -6.83 -22.57 -7.21
N ALA A 188 -8.13 -22.74 -7.48
CA ALA A 188 -9.08 -21.63 -7.46
C ALA A 188 -9.09 -20.93 -6.10
N THR A 189 -9.39 -19.62 -6.11
CA THR A 189 -9.54 -18.84 -4.88
C THR A 189 -10.81 -19.26 -4.12
N MET A 190 -10.87 -18.94 -2.83
CA MET A 190 -11.91 -19.41 -1.90
C MET A 190 -13.34 -19.16 -2.41
N TRP A 191 -13.57 -18.00 -3.03
CA TRP A 191 -14.88 -17.54 -3.50
C TRP A 191 -15.03 -17.56 -5.02
N GLY A 192 -13.94 -17.80 -5.76
CA GLY A 192 -13.98 -17.75 -7.22
C GLY A 192 -14.60 -16.45 -7.73
N HIS A 193 -15.56 -16.57 -8.66
CA HIS A 193 -16.31 -15.43 -9.19
C HIS A 193 -17.69 -15.24 -8.50
N ASP A 194 -17.85 -15.63 -7.25
CA ASP A 194 -19.05 -15.28 -6.46
C ASP A 194 -18.96 -13.80 -6.04
N MET A 195 -19.25 -12.93 -6.99
CA MET A 195 -19.12 -11.48 -6.83
C MET A 195 -20.04 -10.92 -5.75
N GLU A 196 -21.23 -11.50 -5.55
CA GLU A 196 -22.16 -11.02 -4.53
C GLU A 196 -21.71 -11.41 -3.12
N ALA A 197 -21.20 -12.62 -2.92
CA ALA A 197 -20.63 -13.01 -1.64
C ALA A 197 -19.43 -12.12 -1.26
N LEU A 198 -18.57 -11.80 -2.24
CA LEU A 198 -17.45 -10.88 -2.03
C LEU A 198 -17.93 -9.46 -1.69
N ALA A 199 -18.91 -8.94 -2.44
CA ALA A 199 -19.46 -7.60 -2.19
C ALA A 199 -20.18 -7.50 -0.85
N ALA A 200 -20.95 -8.51 -0.47
CA ALA A 200 -21.66 -8.57 0.81
C ALA A 200 -20.69 -8.47 2.00
N ARG A 201 -19.52 -9.12 1.92
CA ARG A 201 -18.48 -9.03 2.95
C ARG A 201 -17.98 -7.60 3.11
N TRP A 202 -17.57 -6.93 2.03
CA TRP A 202 -17.09 -5.54 2.09
C TRP A 202 -18.16 -4.57 2.58
N ARG A 203 -19.44 -4.78 2.18
CA ARG A 203 -20.57 -3.98 2.69
C ARG A 203 -20.77 -4.19 4.20
N ALA A 204 -20.61 -5.43 4.70
CA ALA A 204 -20.71 -5.71 6.13
C ALA A 204 -19.65 -5.02 6.96
N PHE A 205 -18.46 -4.78 6.39
CA PHE A 205 -17.38 -3.97 6.98
C PHE A 205 -17.56 -2.45 6.73
N GLY A 206 -18.73 -1.99 6.28
CA GLY A 206 -19.02 -0.55 6.14
C GLY A 206 -18.53 0.10 4.85
N TRP A 207 -17.92 -0.65 3.92
CA TRP A 207 -17.43 -0.10 2.65
C TRP A 207 -18.55 0.08 1.62
N HIS A 208 -18.40 1.07 0.74
CA HIS A 208 -19.17 1.14 -0.48
C HIS A 208 -18.61 0.15 -1.50
N ALA A 209 -19.33 -0.95 -1.77
CA ALA A 209 -18.86 -2.01 -2.67
C ALA A 209 -19.53 -1.92 -4.04
N ILE A 210 -18.73 -1.78 -5.09
CA ILE A 210 -19.14 -1.68 -6.49
C ILE A 210 -18.67 -2.93 -7.23
N VAL A 211 -19.56 -3.64 -7.92
CA VAL A 211 -19.23 -4.82 -8.72
C VAL A 211 -19.25 -4.46 -10.20
N ILE A 212 -18.15 -4.79 -10.91
CA ILE A 212 -18.00 -4.49 -12.33
C ILE A 212 -17.42 -5.67 -13.12
N ASP A 213 -17.59 -5.65 -14.43
CA ASP A 213 -16.70 -6.36 -15.36
C ASP A 213 -15.35 -5.60 -15.42
N GLY A 214 -14.27 -6.23 -14.92
CA GLY A 214 -12.94 -5.64 -14.87
C GLY A 214 -12.24 -5.57 -16.23
N HIS A 215 -12.88 -6.02 -17.31
CA HIS A 215 -12.42 -5.87 -18.70
C HIS A 215 -13.26 -4.86 -19.49
N ASP A 216 -14.33 -4.30 -18.91
CA ASP A 216 -15.07 -3.18 -19.48
C ASP A 216 -14.49 -1.85 -18.99
N VAL A 217 -13.68 -1.21 -19.84
CA VAL A 217 -13.06 0.09 -19.52
C VAL A 217 -14.11 1.16 -19.21
N GLY A 218 -15.29 1.10 -19.84
CA GLY A 218 -16.38 2.02 -19.53
C GLY A 218 -16.90 1.85 -18.09
N ALA A 219 -17.15 0.60 -17.66
CA ALA A 219 -17.59 0.27 -16.32
C ALA A 219 -16.51 0.63 -15.28
N ILE A 220 -15.22 0.45 -15.58
CA ILE A 220 -14.10 0.83 -14.69
C ILE A 220 -14.11 2.36 -14.48
N LEU A 221 -14.23 3.16 -15.53
CA LEU A 221 -14.28 4.63 -15.44
C LEU A 221 -15.50 5.10 -14.62
N ASP A 222 -16.65 4.47 -14.80
CA ASP A 222 -17.87 4.78 -14.04
C ASP A 222 -17.68 4.47 -12.56
N ALA A 223 -17.06 3.33 -12.22
CA ALA A 223 -16.78 2.93 -10.85
C ALA A 223 -15.80 3.90 -10.16
N PHE A 224 -14.74 4.36 -10.83
CA PHE A 224 -13.86 5.39 -10.29
C PHE A 224 -14.62 6.71 -10.09
N GLY A 225 -15.47 7.09 -11.04
CA GLY A 225 -16.33 8.28 -10.90
C GLY A 225 -17.28 8.18 -9.71
N GLU A 226 -17.84 7.00 -9.43
CA GLU A 226 -18.68 6.74 -8.26
C GLU A 226 -17.86 6.78 -6.97
N ALA A 227 -16.68 6.15 -6.94
CA ALA A 227 -15.77 6.19 -5.80
C ALA A 227 -15.37 7.62 -5.40
N ARG A 228 -15.13 8.51 -6.39
CA ARG A 228 -14.84 9.93 -6.10
C ARG A 228 -16.02 10.68 -5.46
N ARG A 229 -17.25 10.27 -5.73
CA ARG A 229 -18.45 10.90 -5.17
C ARG A 229 -18.91 10.29 -3.85
N THR A 230 -18.36 9.15 -3.47
CA THR A 230 -18.66 8.50 -2.19
C THR A 230 -18.03 9.31 -1.06
N VAL A 231 -18.82 9.66 -0.04
CA VAL A 231 -18.41 10.47 1.10
C VAL A 231 -18.63 9.72 2.40
N GLY A 232 -17.71 9.92 3.36
CA GLY A 232 -17.78 9.40 4.73
C GLY A 232 -17.51 7.91 4.87
N ARG A 233 -17.13 7.20 3.82
CA ARG A 233 -16.73 5.79 3.85
C ARG A 233 -15.82 5.43 2.68
N PRO A 234 -14.92 4.44 2.84
CA PRO A 234 -14.07 3.96 1.75
C PRO A 234 -14.88 3.21 0.68
N THR A 235 -14.33 3.14 -0.53
CA THR A 235 -14.93 2.39 -1.65
C THR A 235 -14.09 1.18 -2.02
N MET A 236 -14.75 0.03 -2.25
CA MET A 236 -14.13 -1.18 -2.80
C MET A 236 -14.75 -1.53 -4.15
N ILE A 237 -13.95 -1.51 -5.20
CA ILE A 237 -14.33 -1.95 -6.55
C ILE A 237 -13.97 -3.43 -6.68
N LEU A 238 -14.97 -4.28 -6.87
CA LEU A 238 -14.80 -5.71 -7.12
C LEU A 238 -14.85 -5.93 -8.62
N ALA A 239 -13.68 -6.02 -9.24
CA ALA A 239 -13.54 -6.16 -10.67
C ALA A 239 -13.45 -7.64 -11.07
N ARG A 240 -14.50 -8.18 -11.66
CA ARG A 240 -14.51 -9.54 -12.21
C ARG A 240 -13.59 -9.58 -13.42
N THR A 241 -12.50 -10.33 -13.35
CA THR A 241 -11.49 -10.44 -14.38
C THR A 241 -11.20 -11.90 -14.73
N ILE A 242 -10.35 -12.12 -15.72
CA ILE A 242 -9.89 -13.45 -16.13
C ILE A 242 -8.37 -13.47 -16.10
N LYS A 243 -7.78 -14.40 -15.34
CA LYS A 243 -6.33 -14.59 -15.28
C LYS A 243 -5.77 -14.95 -16.64
N GLY A 244 -4.70 -14.28 -17.07
CA GLY A 244 -4.13 -14.50 -18.41
C GLY A 244 -4.94 -13.91 -19.56
N LYS A 245 -5.81 -12.91 -19.28
CA LYS A 245 -6.68 -12.25 -20.26
C LYS A 245 -5.96 -11.88 -21.55
N GLY A 246 -6.54 -12.31 -22.66
CA GLY A 246 -6.08 -11.98 -24.01
C GLY A 246 -5.14 -13.01 -24.64
N ILE A 247 -4.78 -14.10 -23.93
CA ILE A 247 -3.90 -15.16 -24.42
C ILE A 247 -4.64 -16.49 -24.32
N SER A 248 -5.19 -16.96 -25.42
CA SER A 248 -6.18 -18.05 -25.50
C SER A 248 -5.75 -19.38 -24.86
N PHE A 249 -4.46 -19.67 -24.90
CA PHE A 249 -3.95 -20.94 -24.38
C PHE A 249 -3.64 -20.92 -22.87
N VAL A 250 -3.75 -19.76 -22.19
CA VAL A 250 -3.58 -19.61 -20.75
C VAL A 250 -4.78 -18.93 -20.06
N GLU A 251 -5.64 -18.23 -20.77
CA GLU A 251 -6.78 -17.48 -20.23
C GLU A 251 -7.69 -18.41 -19.41
N GLY A 252 -7.86 -18.08 -18.11
CA GLY A 252 -8.71 -18.82 -17.18
C GLY A 252 -8.20 -20.23 -16.81
N LYS A 253 -6.95 -20.56 -17.11
CA LYS A 253 -6.41 -21.91 -16.86
C LYS A 253 -5.49 -21.97 -15.64
N ASP A 254 -5.65 -23.03 -14.86
CA ASP A 254 -4.75 -23.37 -13.75
C ASP A 254 -3.32 -23.64 -14.21
N GLY A 255 -2.39 -23.57 -13.26
CA GLY A 255 -0.99 -23.95 -13.47
C GLY A 255 -0.14 -22.92 -14.21
N TRP A 256 -0.68 -21.70 -14.45
CA TRP A 256 0.04 -20.58 -15.06
C TRP A 256 0.40 -19.45 -14.07
N HIS A 257 0.11 -19.63 -12.79
CA HIS A 257 0.54 -18.66 -11.79
C HIS A 257 2.08 -18.73 -11.64
N GLY A 258 2.75 -17.60 -11.76
CA GLY A 258 4.21 -17.50 -11.59
C GLY A 258 5.02 -18.12 -12.72
N LYS A 259 4.42 -18.46 -13.87
CA LYS A 259 5.11 -18.97 -15.04
C LYS A 259 5.26 -17.89 -16.11
N ALA A 260 6.50 -17.58 -16.45
CA ALA A 260 6.82 -16.80 -17.63
C ALA A 260 6.66 -17.65 -18.91
N PHE A 261 6.34 -17.00 -20.01
CA PHE A 261 6.32 -17.66 -21.33
C PHE A 261 7.74 -17.96 -21.77
N LYS A 262 7.96 -19.15 -22.34
CA LYS A 262 9.26 -19.55 -22.87
C LYS A 262 9.56 -18.75 -24.15
N LYS A 263 10.80 -18.26 -24.26
CA LYS A 263 11.29 -17.60 -25.47
C LYS A 263 11.10 -18.49 -26.70
N GLY A 264 10.79 -17.92 -27.84
CA GLY A 264 10.47 -18.59 -29.09
C GLY A 264 8.97 -18.78 -29.28
N GLU A 265 8.52 -19.91 -29.80
CA GLU A 265 7.15 -20.15 -30.28
C GLU A 265 6.04 -19.80 -29.27
N GLU A 266 6.26 -20.13 -27.98
CA GLU A 266 5.26 -19.84 -26.94
C GLU A 266 5.09 -18.35 -26.71
N LEU A 267 6.21 -17.60 -26.58
CA LEU A 267 6.20 -16.16 -26.46
C LEU A 267 5.65 -15.49 -27.71
N ASP A 268 6.13 -15.90 -28.88
CA ASP A 268 5.73 -15.31 -30.17
C ASP A 268 4.23 -15.47 -30.42
N ARG A 269 3.67 -16.63 -30.07
CA ARG A 269 2.24 -16.89 -30.11
C ARG A 269 1.47 -15.97 -29.14
N ALA A 270 1.93 -15.83 -27.90
CA ALA A 270 1.28 -14.97 -26.90
C ALA A 270 1.25 -13.50 -27.37
N LEU A 271 2.38 -13.01 -27.87
CA LEU A 271 2.49 -11.64 -28.41
C LEU A 271 1.60 -11.43 -29.62
N ALA A 272 1.59 -12.38 -30.57
CA ALA A 272 0.75 -12.29 -31.77
C ALA A 272 -0.75 -12.27 -31.45
N GLU A 273 -1.19 -12.99 -30.39
CA GLU A 273 -2.59 -12.95 -29.93
C GLU A 273 -2.92 -11.60 -29.28
N LEU A 274 -2.01 -11.03 -28.51
CA LEU A 274 -2.18 -9.71 -27.89
C LEU A 274 -2.16 -8.59 -28.93
N GLU A 275 -1.25 -8.61 -29.89
CA GLU A 275 -1.14 -7.60 -30.95
C GLU A 275 -2.41 -7.48 -31.81
N LYS A 276 -3.16 -8.56 -31.97
CA LYS A 276 -4.47 -8.54 -32.66
C LYS A 276 -5.58 -7.83 -31.91
N GLN A 277 -5.36 -7.49 -30.62
CA GLN A 277 -6.38 -6.84 -29.77
C GLN A 277 -6.34 -5.31 -29.84
N PHE A 278 -5.37 -4.74 -30.55
CA PHE A 278 -5.40 -3.30 -30.82
C PHE A 278 -6.65 -2.91 -31.60
N VAL A 279 -7.33 -1.90 -31.10
CA VAL A 279 -8.54 -1.36 -31.75
C VAL A 279 -8.22 -0.02 -32.40
N PRO A 280 -8.98 0.39 -33.46
CA PRO A 280 -8.86 1.72 -34.02
C PRO A 280 -9.06 2.77 -32.91
N ALA A 281 -8.10 3.66 -32.77
CA ALA A 281 -8.15 4.79 -31.85
C ALA A 281 -7.79 6.06 -32.61
N PRO A 282 -8.22 7.26 -32.18
CA PRO A 282 -7.87 8.51 -32.84
C PRO A 282 -6.36 8.65 -33.00
N ALA A 283 -5.92 8.98 -34.21
CA ALA A 283 -4.51 9.21 -34.49
C ALA A 283 -4.00 10.38 -33.64
N GLY A 284 -2.83 10.20 -32.99
CA GLY A 284 -2.19 11.27 -32.21
C GLY A 284 -2.71 11.47 -30.78
N ALA A 285 -3.52 10.55 -30.24
CA ALA A 285 -3.83 10.54 -28.82
C ALA A 285 -2.53 10.33 -28.02
N ASN A 286 -1.89 11.42 -27.63
CA ASN A 286 -0.75 11.35 -26.71
C ASN A 286 -1.30 11.06 -25.30
N LEU A 287 -1.18 9.81 -24.89
CA LEU A 287 -1.74 9.33 -23.63
C LEU A 287 -1.07 9.94 -22.40
N THR A 288 0.20 10.33 -22.50
CA THR A 288 0.87 11.07 -21.41
C THR A 288 0.23 12.45 -21.20
N SER A 289 -0.40 13.02 -22.24
CA SER A 289 -1.18 14.28 -22.11
C SER A 289 -2.52 14.11 -21.39
N LEU A 290 -2.98 12.88 -21.17
CA LEU A 290 -4.20 12.59 -20.40
C LEU A 290 -3.93 12.57 -18.90
N ILE A 291 -2.67 12.35 -18.49
CA ILE A 291 -2.29 12.32 -17.07
C ILE A 291 -2.56 13.69 -16.47
N THR A 292 -3.44 13.73 -15.48
CA THR A 292 -3.74 14.95 -14.72
C THR A 292 -2.65 15.17 -13.69
N LYS A 293 -1.98 16.32 -13.75
CA LYS A 293 -1.00 16.68 -12.71
C LYS A 293 -1.70 17.28 -11.50
N PRO A 294 -1.22 16.99 -10.26
CA PRO A 294 -1.76 17.63 -9.07
C PRO A 294 -1.51 19.15 -9.11
N ALA A 295 -2.45 19.92 -8.56
CA ALA A 295 -2.24 21.36 -8.44
C ALA A 295 -1.14 21.64 -7.43
N ALA A 296 -0.20 22.53 -7.78
CA ALA A 296 0.82 22.97 -6.85
C ALA A 296 0.17 23.75 -5.67
N ARG A 297 0.41 23.28 -4.46
CA ARG A 297 -0.04 23.93 -3.23
C ARG A 297 1.16 24.39 -2.42
N PRO A 298 1.40 25.70 -2.28
CA PRO A 298 2.44 26.21 -1.39
C PRO A 298 2.17 25.72 0.04
N ARG A 299 3.15 25.09 0.66
CA ARG A 299 3.09 24.69 2.07
C ARG A 299 4.23 25.35 2.82
N ALA A 300 3.92 25.90 3.98
CA ALA A 300 4.96 26.36 4.89
C ALA A 300 5.72 25.13 5.40
N VAL A 301 7.02 25.12 5.19
CA VAL A 301 7.91 24.12 5.81
C VAL A 301 8.21 24.65 7.22
N GLU A 302 7.52 24.08 8.22
CA GLU A 302 7.85 24.38 9.61
C GLU A 302 9.14 23.64 9.99
N SER A 303 10.12 24.39 10.47
CA SER A 303 11.31 23.77 11.05
C SER A 303 10.99 23.24 12.44
N PRO A 304 11.47 22.03 12.80
CA PRO A 304 11.29 21.52 14.15
C PRO A 304 11.87 22.48 15.21
N LYS A 305 11.14 22.60 16.31
CA LYS A 305 11.59 23.37 17.48
C LYS A 305 12.52 22.49 18.34
N THR A 306 13.28 23.11 19.22
CA THR A 306 14.08 22.40 20.20
C THR A 306 13.17 21.68 21.21
N VAL A 307 13.39 20.39 21.41
CA VAL A 307 12.67 19.61 22.41
C VAL A 307 13.16 19.98 23.81
N ALA A 308 12.23 20.22 24.74
CA ALA A 308 12.57 20.52 26.13
C ALA A 308 13.29 19.32 26.77
N PRO A 309 14.39 19.56 27.51
CA PRO A 309 15.13 18.48 28.16
C PRO A 309 14.31 17.74 29.22
N PRO A 310 14.73 16.51 29.62
CA PRO A 310 14.16 15.83 30.79
C PRO A 310 14.22 16.70 32.04
N ALA A 311 13.14 16.72 32.83
CA ALA A 311 13.03 17.56 34.01
C ALA A 311 13.07 16.77 35.33
N TYR A 312 13.50 15.49 35.30
CA TYR A 312 13.57 14.62 36.46
C TYR A 312 14.72 15.02 37.42
N LYS A 313 14.47 14.88 38.70
CA LYS A 313 15.48 15.10 39.74
C LYS A 313 16.07 13.76 40.20
N LEU A 314 17.28 13.81 40.76
CA LEU A 314 17.87 12.62 41.33
C LEU A 314 17.02 12.12 42.53
N GLY A 315 16.62 10.86 42.46
CA GLY A 315 15.72 10.22 43.42
C GLY A 315 14.24 10.18 43.00
N ASP A 316 13.87 10.81 41.89
CA ASP A 316 12.49 10.65 41.36
C ASP A 316 12.30 9.20 40.88
N GLU A 317 11.17 8.61 41.25
CA GLU A 317 10.73 7.31 40.77
C GLU A 317 9.79 7.52 39.57
N ILE A 318 10.22 7.11 38.40
CA ILE A 318 9.45 7.25 37.13
C ILE A 318 9.55 5.97 36.31
N ALA A 319 8.41 5.47 35.86
CA ALA A 319 8.38 4.36 34.91
C ALA A 319 8.90 4.80 33.54
N THR A 320 9.73 3.98 32.89
CA THR A 320 10.24 4.28 31.55
C THR A 320 9.11 4.50 30.54
N ARG A 321 8.02 3.72 30.58
CA ARG A 321 6.82 3.90 29.74
C ARG A 321 6.12 5.26 29.98
N GLU A 322 6.15 5.78 31.20
CA GLU A 322 5.60 7.11 31.50
C GLU A 322 6.50 8.21 30.93
N ALA A 323 7.82 8.08 31.07
CA ALA A 323 8.79 8.97 30.47
C ALA A 323 8.66 8.98 28.94
N TYR A 324 8.39 7.82 28.31
CA TYR A 324 8.08 7.72 26.89
C TYR A 324 6.86 8.59 26.51
N GLY A 325 5.73 8.47 27.22
CA GLY A 325 4.53 9.27 26.94
C GLY A 325 4.77 10.78 27.09
N VAL A 326 5.60 11.18 28.08
CA VAL A 326 6.02 12.59 28.24
C VAL A 326 6.88 13.05 27.06
N ALA A 327 7.87 12.26 26.67
CA ALA A 327 8.74 12.56 25.55
C ALA A 327 7.98 12.66 24.24
N LEU A 328 7.03 11.76 24.00
CA LEU A 328 6.20 11.74 22.79
C LEU A 328 5.36 13.03 22.66
N ALA A 329 4.77 13.50 23.75
CA ALA A 329 4.04 14.77 23.77
C ALA A 329 4.97 15.97 23.49
N LYS A 330 6.17 16.02 24.09
CA LYS A 330 7.18 17.05 23.82
C LYS A 330 7.65 17.03 22.34
N LEU A 331 7.83 15.83 21.75
CA LEU A 331 8.17 15.69 20.33
C LEU A 331 7.05 16.21 19.45
N GLY A 332 5.80 15.90 19.79
CA GLY A 332 4.62 16.39 19.05
C GLY A 332 4.49 17.92 19.08
N GLU A 333 4.90 18.57 20.17
CA GLU A 333 4.96 20.03 20.27
C GLU A 333 6.10 20.62 19.41
N ALA A 334 7.21 19.92 19.35
CA ALA A 334 8.39 20.37 18.61
C ALA A 334 8.27 20.17 17.09
N ASP A 335 7.57 19.12 16.65
CA ASP A 335 7.47 18.78 15.22
C ASP A 335 6.06 18.31 14.86
N SER A 336 5.39 19.06 13.97
CA SER A 336 4.05 18.76 13.49
C SER A 336 3.94 17.47 12.64
N ARG A 337 5.08 16.91 12.22
CA ARG A 337 5.13 15.62 11.51
C ARG A 337 4.97 14.43 12.43
N VAL A 338 5.24 14.59 13.73
CA VAL A 338 5.10 13.51 14.73
C VAL A 338 3.64 13.14 14.88
N VAL A 339 3.36 11.85 14.75
CA VAL A 339 2.05 11.23 14.95
C VAL A 339 2.19 10.01 15.82
N ALA A 340 1.18 9.70 16.61
CA ALA A 340 1.15 8.51 17.46
C ALA A 340 0.08 7.53 16.99
N LEU A 341 0.36 6.25 17.09
CA LEU A 341 -0.58 5.16 16.87
C LEU A 341 -0.55 4.25 18.10
N ASP A 342 -1.68 3.66 18.47
CA ASP A 342 -1.76 2.72 19.58
C ASP A 342 -2.74 1.59 19.27
N ALA A 343 -2.55 0.44 19.90
CA ALA A 343 -3.38 -0.74 19.71
C ALA A 343 -4.20 -1.05 20.98
N ASP A 344 -5.05 -0.09 21.39
CA ASP A 344 -5.98 -0.19 22.54
C ASP A 344 -5.31 -0.39 23.91
N VAL A 345 -4.06 0.08 24.04
CA VAL A 345 -3.28 -0.03 25.30
C VAL A 345 -2.65 1.30 25.73
N LYS A 346 -3.14 2.42 25.21
CA LYS A 346 -2.60 3.78 25.44
C LYS A 346 -2.53 4.19 26.91
N ASN A 347 -3.41 3.68 27.75
CA ASN A 347 -3.39 3.88 29.20
C ASN A 347 -2.16 3.20 29.87
N SER A 348 -1.61 2.17 29.25
CA SER A 348 -0.46 1.41 29.72
C SER A 348 0.84 1.81 29.03
N THR A 349 0.81 2.16 27.74
CA THR A 349 1.97 2.71 27.01
C THR A 349 2.21 4.18 27.34
N PHE A 350 1.24 4.85 27.93
CA PHE A 350 1.18 6.32 28.15
C PHE A 350 1.18 7.15 26.86
N SER A 351 0.88 6.57 25.72
CA SER A 351 0.67 7.31 24.47
C SER A 351 -0.56 8.23 24.54
N ASP A 352 -1.48 8.01 25.50
CA ASP A 352 -2.59 8.90 25.84
C ASP A 352 -2.16 10.33 26.22
N LYS A 353 -0.92 10.52 26.70
CA LYS A 353 -0.36 11.85 26.96
C LYS A 353 -0.22 12.66 25.65
N PHE A 354 0.11 12.00 24.55
CA PHE A 354 0.13 12.62 23.23
C PHE A 354 -1.29 12.90 22.72
N GLU A 355 -2.20 11.92 22.82
CA GLU A 355 -3.59 12.07 22.40
C GLU A 355 -4.29 13.27 23.07
N LYS A 356 -4.06 13.47 24.38
CA LYS A 356 -4.65 14.60 25.13
C LYS A 356 -4.25 15.97 24.60
N VAL A 357 -3.07 16.09 23.97
CA VAL A 357 -2.53 17.34 23.45
C VAL A 357 -2.80 17.47 21.95
N PHE A 358 -2.72 16.38 21.20
CA PHE A 358 -2.79 16.33 19.74
C PHE A 358 -3.75 15.23 19.23
N PRO A 359 -5.04 15.28 19.57
CA PRO A 359 -6.00 14.24 19.21
C PRO A 359 -6.11 14.03 17.69
N GLU A 360 -5.89 15.08 16.90
CA GLU A 360 -5.94 15.00 15.43
C GLU A 360 -4.70 14.35 14.78
N ARG A 361 -3.69 14.03 15.59
CA ARG A 361 -2.45 13.34 15.20
C ARG A 361 -2.26 12.02 15.92
N PHE A 362 -3.28 11.58 16.67
CA PHE A 362 -3.34 10.29 17.31
C PHE A 362 -4.29 9.38 16.53
N TYR A 363 -3.84 8.16 16.22
CA TYR A 363 -4.62 7.17 15.48
C TYR A 363 -4.80 5.92 16.33
N GLU A 364 -6.04 5.67 16.73
CA GLU A 364 -6.42 4.44 17.43
C GLU A 364 -6.56 3.30 16.41
N ASN A 365 -5.82 2.21 16.62
CA ASN A 365 -5.90 1.04 15.75
C ASN A 365 -6.57 -0.15 16.41
N TYR A 366 -7.15 0.04 17.58
CA TYR A 366 -7.80 -1.00 18.36
C TYR A 366 -6.85 -2.20 18.57
N ILE A 367 -7.36 -3.44 18.61
CA ILE A 367 -6.53 -4.63 18.79
C ILE A 367 -6.13 -5.18 17.40
N ALA A 368 -5.49 -4.34 16.58
CA ALA A 368 -5.06 -4.67 15.21
C ALA A 368 -3.61 -4.21 14.96
N GLU A 369 -2.65 -4.86 15.62
CA GLU A 369 -1.23 -4.48 15.56
C GLU A 369 -0.65 -4.54 14.14
N GLN A 370 -1.16 -5.45 13.29
CA GLN A 370 -0.76 -5.55 11.87
C GLN A 370 -1.15 -4.27 11.12
N VAL A 371 -2.39 -3.80 11.29
CA VAL A 371 -2.85 -2.55 10.67
C VAL A 371 -2.09 -1.36 11.22
N MET A 372 -1.85 -1.31 12.54
CA MET A 372 -1.08 -0.24 13.19
C MET A 372 0.30 -0.06 12.54
N ILE A 373 1.06 -1.15 12.38
CA ILE A 373 2.38 -1.07 11.74
C ILE A 373 2.25 -0.75 10.24
N GLY A 374 1.30 -1.35 9.53
CA GLY A 374 1.04 -1.05 8.12
C GLY A 374 0.66 0.41 7.89
N ALA A 375 -0.24 0.97 8.72
CA ALA A 375 -0.60 2.38 8.66
C ALA A 375 0.58 3.30 8.99
N ALA A 376 1.41 2.93 9.99
CA ALA A 376 2.64 3.64 10.28
C ALA A 376 3.60 3.66 9.07
N MET A 377 3.72 2.55 8.32
CA MET A 377 4.50 2.52 7.08
C MET A 377 3.99 3.54 6.05
N GLY A 378 2.69 3.55 5.80
CA GLY A 378 2.08 4.48 4.84
C GLY A 378 2.21 5.95 5.27
N LEU A 379 2.04 6.26 6.56
CA LEU A 379 2.27 7.58 7.13
C LEU A 379 3.71 8.03 6.96
N ALA A 380 4.68 7.15 7.28
CA ALA A 380 6.12 7.43 7.16
C ALA A 380 6.53 7.67 5.70
N ALA A 381 6.07 6.83 4.78
CA ALA A 381 6.33 6.99 3.35
C ALA A 381 5.82 8.34 2.81
N ARG A 382 4.84 8.95 3.49
CA ARG A 382 4.27 10.26 3.14
C ARG A 382 4.77 11.40 4.02
N GLY A 383 5.90 11.21 4.72
CA GLY A 383 6.63 12.26 5.44
C GLY A 383 6.13 12.53 6.86
N ALA A 384 5.26 11.71 7.44
CA ALA A 384 5.01 11.72 8.87
C ALA A 384 6.16 11.04 9.64
N ILE A 385 6.22 11.26 10.95
CA ILE A 385 7.13 10.60 11.89
C ILE A 385 6.26 9.79 12.86
N PRO A 386 5.88 8.55 12.50
CA PRO A 386 4.95 7.77 13.29
C PRO A 386 5.63 7.05 14.45
N PHE A 387 4.96 7.04 15.59
CA PHE A 387 5.29 6.33 16.80
C PHE A 387 4.18 5.31 17.13
N PRO A 388 4.15 4.13 16.50
CA PRO A 388 3.26 3.05 16.92
C PRO A 388 3.70 2.45 18.24
N SER A 389 2.75 2.29 19.18
CA SER A 389 2.96 1.84 20.55
C SER A 389 2.03 0.69 20.89
N THR A 390 2.58 -0.34 21.51
CA THR A 390 1.84 -1.46 22.12
C THR A 390 2.73 -2.16 23.14
N PHE A 391 2.34 -3.32 23.67
CA PHE A 391 3.25 -4.12 24.47
C PHE A 391 4.30 -4.79 23.57
N ALA A 392 5.51 -4.94 24.09
CA ALA A 392 6.61 -5.53 23.35
C ALA A 392 6.28 -6.96 22.85
N CYS A 393 5.56 -7.76 23.65
CA CYS A 393 5.10 -9.09 23.24
C CYS A 393 4.09 -9.04 22.09
N PHE A 394 3.22 -8.02 22.01
CA PHE A 394 2.20 -7.93 20.98
C PHE A 394 2.76 -7.48 19.63
N LEU A 395 3.94 -6.85 19.60
CA LEU A 395 4.64 -6.56 18.35
C LEU A 395 4.97 -7.83 17.55
N THR A 396 5.02 -9.00 18.18
CA THR A 396 5.19 -10.29 17.50
C THR A 396 4.07 -10.57 16.52
N ARG A 397 2.83 -10.09 16.79
CA ARG A 397 1.68 -10.21 15.88
C ARG A 397 1.96 -9.53 14.54
N ALA A 398 2.68 -8.41 14.56
CA ALA A 398 2.99 -7.60 13.39
C ALA A 398 4.39 -7.87 12.80
N PHE A 399 5.05 -8.98 13.15
CA PHE A 399 6.46 -9.19 12.80
C PHE A 399 6.73 -9.14 11.30
N ASP A 400 5.86 -9.71 10.46
CA ASP A 400 6.04 -9.63 9.00
C ASP A 400 5.86 -8.18 8.49
N PHE A 401 4.97 -7.39 9.07
CA PHE A 401 4.84 -5.95 8.77
C PHE A 401 6.10 -5.18 9.16
N ILE A 402 6.70 -5.51 10.31
CA ILE A 402 7.97 -4.92 10.77
C ILE A 402 9.10 -5.27 9.79
N ARG A 403 9.17 -6.52 9.33
CA ARG A 403 10.11 -6.95 8.30
C ARG A 403 9.91 -6.17 6.99
N MET A 404 8.67 -5.98 6.56
CA MET A 404 8.36 -5.22 5.34
C MET A 404 8.62 -3.71 5.52
N ALA A 405 8.51 -3.18 6.73
CA ALA A 405 8.91 -1.81 7.04
C ALA A 405 10.44 -1.62 6.84
N ALA A 406 11.25 -2.59 7.26
CA ALA A 406 12.69 -2.60 7.01
C ALA A 406 13.00 -2.63 5.50
N ILE A 407 12.37 -3.52 4.74
CA ILE A 407 12.52 -3.62 3.27
C ILE A 407 12.05 -2.33 2.59
N SER A 408 11.01 -1.69 3.13
CA SER A 408 10.51 -0.40 2.63
C SER A 408 11.41 0.78 2.99
N ASN A 409 12.38 0.59 3.87
CA ASN A 409 13.27 1.64 4.39
C ASN A 409 12.49 2.86 4.91
N VAL A 410 11.36 2.63 5.59
CA VAL A 410 10.51 3.69 6.15
C VAL A 410 10.86 3.97 7.61
N GLY A 411 10.91 5.25 7.96
CA GLY A 411 11.35 5.71 9.27
C GLY A 411 10.27 5.63 10.36
N ILE A 412 9.82 4.44 10.77
CA ILE A 412 8.88 4.25 11.89
C ILE A 412 9.64 4.10 13.22
N LYS A 413 9.08 4.62 14.34
CA LYS A 413 9.65 4.61 15.69
C LYS A 413 8.75 3.82 16.61
N MET A 414 8.95 2.50 16.69
CA MET A 414 8.11 1.60 17.47
C MET A 414 8.47 1.65 18.97
N ALA A 415 7.45 1.69 19.82
CA ALA A 415 7.61 1.59 21.26
C ALA A 415 6.90 0.34 21.79
N GLY A 416 7.70 -0.61 22.29
CA GLY A 416 7.21 -1.82 22.95
C GLY A 416 7.32 -1.69 24.46
N SER A 417 6.23 -1.46 25.16
CA SER A 417 6.22 -1.42 26.63
C SER A 417 6.19 -2.83 27.24
N HIS A 418 6.41 -2.94 28.54
CA HIS A 418 6.37 -4.21 29.28
C HIS A 418 7.31 -5.29 28.71
N ALA A 419 8.51 -4.88 28.29
CA ALA A 419 9.54 -5.80 27.82
C ALA A 419 10.06 -6.68 28.96
N GLY A 420 10.51 -7.88 28.62
CA GLY A 420 10.99 -8.86 29.60
C GLY A 420 9.87 -9.43 30.48
N ILE A 421 10.17 -9.64 31.75
CA ILE A 421 9.28 -10.28 32.73
C ILE A 421 8.61 -9.26 33.68
N SER A 422 8.76 -7.97 33.44
CA SER A 422 8.32 -6.91 34.36
C SER A 422 6.80 -6.80 34.51
N ILE A 423 6.03 -7.38 33.61
CA ILE A 423 4.56 -7.43 33.66
C ILE A 423 4.04 -8.25 34.86
N GLY A 424 4.85 -9.21 35.38
CA GLY A 424 4.56 -9.96 36.60
C GLY A 424 3.34 -10.87 36.51
N GLU A 425 2.30 -10.50 37.25
CA GLU A 425 1.10 -11.33 37.49
C GLU A 425 0.28 -11.66 36.23
N ASP A 426 0.37 -10.87 35.19
CA ASP A 426 -0.33 -11.17 33.91
C ASP A 426 0.25 -12.43 33.22
N GLY A 427 1.46 -12.83 33.64
CA GLY A 427 2.06 -14.09 33.28
C GLY A 427 2.74 -14.11 31.90
N PRO A 428 3.19 -15.30 31.45
CA PRO A 428 4.14 -15.42 30.34
C PRO A 428 3.57 -15.01 28.98
N SER A 429 2.26 -15.01 28.78
CA SER A 429 1.66 -14.55 27.50
C SER A 429 1.81 -13.05 27.27
N GLN A 430 2.10 -12.29 28.33
CA GLN A 430 2.30 -10.84 28.28
C GLN A 430 3.80 -10.46 28.40
N MET A 431 4.68 -11.43 28.61
CA MET A 431 6.12 -11.23 28.71
C MET A 431 6.75 -11.21 27.31
N ALA A 432 7.66 -10.27 27.07
CA ALA A 432 8.39 -10.16 25.81
C ALA A 432 9.85 -10.59 26.02
N LEU A 433 10.16 -11.83 25.65
CA LEU A 433 11.50 -12.40 25.77
C LEU A 433 12.24 -12.44 24.41
N GLU A 434 11.49 -12.44 23.32
CA GLU A 434 11.96 -12.53 21.92
C GLU A 434 12.14 -11.17 21.23
N ASP A 435 11.62 -10.09 21.78
CA ASP A 435 11.52 -8.77 21.18
C ASP A 435 12.89 -8.22 20.71
N LEU A 436 13.90 -8.22 21.56
CA LEU A 436 15.24 -7.73 21.20
C LEU A 436 15.84 -8.52 20.05
N ALA A 437 15.68 -9.86 20.05
CA ALA A 437 16.19 -10.72 18.97
C ALA A 437 15.43 -10.46 17.67
N MET A 438 14.12 -10.33 17.74
CA MET A 438 13.24 -10.06 16.61
C MET A 438 13.60 -8.75 15.90
N PHE A 439 13.77 -7.67 16.64
CA PHE A 439 14.14 -6.37 16.08
C PHE A 439 15.59 -6.31 15.60
N ARG A 440 16.52 -6.96 16.30
CA ARG A 440 17.92 -7.03 15.88
C ARG A 440 18.13 -7.85 14.59
N ALA A 441 17.19 -8.69 14.22
CA ALA A 441 17.23 -9.44 12.97
C ALA A 441 16.84 -8.56 11.75
N GLN A 442 16.28 -7.36 11.96
CA GLN A 442 15.89 -6.47 10.88
C GLN A 442 17.06 -5.57 10.46
N PRO A 443 17.34 -5.45 9.13
CA PRO A 443 18.38 -4.54 8.66
C PRO A 443 18.04 -3.08 9.01
N ASP A 444 19.06 -2.31 9.33
CA ASP A 444 19.00 -0.86 9.59
C ASP A 444 18.12 -0.42 10.78
N PHE A 445 17.67 -1.37 11.62
CA PHE A 445 16.94 -1.05 12.85
C PHE A 445 17.91 -0.71 14.00
N ALA A 446 17.69 0.45 14.63
CA ALA A 446 18.28 0.76 15.91
C ALA A 446 17.37 0.23 17.03
N VAL A 447 17.90 -0.62 17.89
CA VAL A 447 17.18 -1.22 19.03
C VAL A 447 17.71 -0.62 20.32
N LEU A 448 16.84 0.10 21.06
CA LEU A 448 17.16 0.79 22.29
C LEU A 448 16.36 0.17 23.44
N TYR A 449 17.03 -0.04 24.58
CA TYR A 449 16.42 -0.53 25.81
C TYR A 449 16.83 0.39 26.97
N PRO A 450 16.13 1.52 27.17
CA PRO A 450 16.50 2.52 28.17
C PRO A 450 16.30 1.99 29.59
N SER A 451 17.16 2.41 30.50
CA SER A 451 17.19 1.93 31.90
C SER A 451 16.49 2.86 32.91
N ASP A 452 16.21 4.11 32.52
CA ASP A 452 15.61 5.13 33.38
C ASP A 452 14.80 6.18 32.56
N GLY A 453 14.12 7.08 33.27
CA GLY A 453 13.30 8.12 32.66
C GLY A 453 14.10 9.10 31.81
N VAL A 454 15.31 9.46 32.18
CA VAL A 454 16.18 10.40 31.46
C VAL A 454 16.64 9.78 30.13
N SER A 455 17.14 8.55 30.17
CA SER A 455 17.58 7.82 28.97
C SER A 455 16.42 7.51 28.04
N THR A 456 15.22 7.30 28.58
CA THR A 456 14.00 7.09 27.77
C THR A 456 13.61 8.36 27.02
N GLU A 457 13.59 9.52 27.66
CA GLU A 457 13.24 10.77 26.98
C GLU A 457 14.29 11.18 25.91
N ARG A 458 15.58 10.89 26.15
CA ARG A 458 16.68 11.18 25.23
C ARG A 458 16.75 10.23 24.05
#